data_dfd8ecfa6aadfbac6bbfe6aa99b1f921
#
_entry.id   dfd8ecfa6aadfbac6bbfe6aa99b1f921
#
_cell.length_a   1.000
_cell.length_b   1.000
_cell.length_c   1.000
_cell.angle_alpha   90.00
_cell.angle_beta   90.00
_cell.angle_gamma   90.00
#
_symmetry.space_group_name_H-M   'P 1'
#
loop_
_entity.id
_entity.type
_entity.pdbx_description
1 polymer ?
#
loop_
_entity_poly.entity_id
_entity_poly.type
_entity_poly.pdbx_seq_one_letter_code
_entity_poly.pdbx_strand_id
1 'polypeptide(L)'
;MNVRIYTTALCSYCHRAKKLFEDRKVAFDEIDVTFSPALRTEMAKKSNGARSAPQIFIDGNHIGGCNELFAIEENGELDRLLFNE
;
A
#
# COMPACT_ATOMS: atom_id res chain seq x y z
N MET A 1 -14.58 -0.24 3.71
CA MET A 1 -13.39 -0.40 2.85
C MET A 1 -12.14 -0.35 3.72
N ASN A 2 -11.18 -1.21 3.44
CA ASN A 2 -9.97 -1.34 4.24
C ASN A 2 -8.75 -1.11 3.36
N VAL A 3 -7.94 -0.09 3.67
CA VAL A 3 -6.67 0.14 2.99
C VAL A 3 -5.57 -0.13 4.00
N ARG A 4 -4.61 -0.96 3.61
CA ARG A 4 -3.46 -1.31 4.45
C ARG A 4 -2.18 -1.11 3.68
N ILE A 5 -1.19 -0.49 4.32
CA ILE A 5 0.10 -0.21 3.71
C ILE A 5 1.21 -0.72 4.62
N TYR A 6 2.01 -1.65 4.11
CA TYR A 6 3.24 -2.06 4.78
C TYR A 6 4.34 -1.10 4.37
N THR A 7 5.05 -0.55 5.35
CA THR A 7 6.05 0.50 5.13
C THR A 7 7.36 0.19 5.83
N THR A 8 8.41 0.92 5.45
CA THR A 8 9.66 0.95 6.20
C THR A 8 10.01 2.40 6.49
N ALA A 9 10.88 2.60 7.51
CA ALA A 9 11.42 3.91 7.80
C ALA A 9 12.29 4.39 6.64
N LEU A 10 12.40 5.70 6.47
CA LEU A 10 13.25 6.32 5.44
C LEU A 10 12.92 5.85 4.03
N CYS A 11 11.65 5.65 3.75
CA CYS A 11 11.18 5.18 2.45
C CYS A 11 10.39 6.28 1.76
N SER A 12 10.99 6.89 0.73
CA SER A 12 10.34 7.97 -0.02
C SER A 12 9.11 7.47 -0.79
N TYR A 13 9.16 6.25 -1.31
CA TYR A 13 8.01 5.66 -2.01
C TYR A 13 6.85 5.37 -1.06
N CYS A 14 7.15 4.96 0.17
CA CYS A 14 6.13 4.78 1.20
C CYS A 14 5.45 6.12 1.50
N HIS A 15 6.23 7.16 1.59
CA HIS A 15 5.74 8.52 1.84
C HIS A 15 4.80 8.98 0.73
N ARG A 16 5.19 8.75 -0.51
CA ARG A 16 4.37 9.12 -1.67
C ARG A 16 3.05 8.36 -1.71
N ALA A 17 3.08 7.07 -1.41
CA ALA A 17 1.87 6.25 -1.37
C ALA A 17 0.92 6.74 -0.29
N LYS A 18 1.44 7.00 0.91
CA LYS A 18 0.61 7.51 2.02
C LYS A 18 0.01 8.86 1.67
N LYS A 19 0.81 9.74 1.07
CA LYS A 19 0.33 11.07 0.69
C LYS A 19 -0.83 10.99 -0.31
N LEU A 20 -0.78 10.07 -1.26
CA LEU A 20 -1.87 9.89 -2.21
C LEU A 20 -3.20 9.60 -1.49
N PHE A 21 -3.18 8.67 -0.53
CA PHE A 21 -4.39 8.36 0.23
C PHE A 21 -4.82 9.53 1.10
N GLU A 22 -3.88 10.23 1.71
CA GLU A 22 -4.19 11.42 2.51
C GLU A 22 -4.85 12.50 1.65
N ASP A 23 -4.33 12.75 0.47
CA ASP A 23 -4.88 13.74 -0.46
C ASP A 23 -6.30 13.36 -0.91
N ARG A 24 -6.58 12.05 -0.98
CA ARG A 24 -7.91 11.53 -1.33
C ARG A 24 -8.82 11.44 -0.11
N LYS A 25 -8.34 11.80 1.09
CA LYS A 25 -9.06 11.71 2.35
C LYS A 25 -9.52 10.30 2.66
N VAL A 26 -8.70 9.32 2.33
CA VAL A 26 -8.94 7.91 2.57
C VAL A 26 -8.08 7.47 3.74
N ALA A 27 -8.72 6.94 4.78
CA ALA A 27 -8.02 6.40 5.93
C ALA A 27 -7.34 5.08 5.57
N PHE A 28 -6.18 4.82 6.18
CA PHE A 28 -5.45 3.57 5.96
C PHE A 28 -4.78 3.13 7.25
N ASP A 29 -4.52 1.83 7.32
CA ASP A 29 -3.72 1.25 8.39
C ASP A 29 -2.28 1.12 7.89
N GLU A 30 -1.35 1.67 8.66
CA GLU A 30 0.08 1.57 8.34
C GLU A 30 0.73 0.52 9.22
N ILE A 31 1.48 -0.40 8.61
CA ILE A 31 2.24 -1.40 9.33
C ILE A 31 3.71 -1.19 9.00
N ASP A 32 4.46 -0.64 9.94
CA ASP A 32 5.89 -0.41 9.79
C ASP A 32 6.63 -1.71 10.07
N VAL A 33 7.36 -2.23 9.10
CA VAL A 33 8.06 -3.51 9.22
C VAL A 33 9.56 -3.32 9.42
N THR A 34 10.03 -2.09 9.62
CA THR A 34 11.46 -1.77 9.70
C THR A 34 12.21 -2.64 10.69
N PHE A 35 11.66 -2.78 11.90
CA PHE A 35 12.35 -3.48 12.97
C PHE A 35 11.70 -4.83 13.32
N SER A 36 10.86 -5.37 12.43
CA SER A 36 10.18 -6.63 12.69
C SER A 36 10.38 -7.60 11.55
N PRO A 37 11.33 -8.52 11.67
CA PRO A 37 11.48 -9.59 10.66
C PRO A 37 10.21 -10.41 10.47
N ALA A 38 9.44 -10.63 11.53
CA ALA A 38 8.18 -11.38 11.44
C ALA A 38 7.15 -10.66 10.58
N LEU A 39 7.00 -9.33 10.77
CA LEU A 39 6.08 -8.53 9.95
C LEU A 39 6.56 -8.43 8.50
N ARG A 40 7.88 -8.36 8.30
CA ARG A 40 8.44 -8.33 6.94
C ARG A 40 8.17 -9.65 6.22
N THR A 41 8.27 -10.77 6.92
CA THR A 41 7.94 -12.09 6.37
C THR A 41 6.45 -12.17 6.03
N GLU A 42 5.59 -11.65 6.92
CA GLU A 42 4.14 -11.59 6.66
C GLU A 42 3.84 -10.77 5.40
N MET A 43 4.46 -9.60 5.28
CA MET A 43 4.32 -8.75 4.11
C MET A 43 4.69 -9.51 2.84
N ALA A 44 5.84 -10.18 2.85
CA ALA A 44 6.31 -10.92 1.68
C ALA A 44 5.35 -12.05 1.30
N LYS A 45 4.85 -12.79 2.28
CA LYS A 45 3.90 -13.87 2.01
C LYS A 45 2.62 -13.37 1.38
N LYS A 46 2.11 -12.24 1.86
CA LYS A 46 0.87 -11.66 1.34
C LYS A 46 1.08 -10.95 0.01
N SER A 47 2.31 -10.58 -0.31
CA SER A 47 2.66 -9.77 -1.47
C SER A 47 3.30 -10.60 -2.59
N ASN A 48 2.96 -11.86 -2.70
CA ASN A 48 3.49 -12.77 -3.73
C ASN A 48 5.02 -12.83 -3.72
N GLY A 49 5.63 -12.78 -2.53
CA GLY A 49 7.07 -12.86 -2.35
C GLY A 49 7.79 -11.53 -2.36
N ALA A 50 7.10 -10.42 -2.61
CA ALA A 50 7.75 -9.11 -2.66
C ALA A 50 8.19 -8.66 -1.27
N ARG A 51 9.45 -8.25 -1.14
CA ARG A 51 10.03 -7.79 0.12
C ARG A 51 10.29 -6.29 0.14
N SER A 52 10.02 -5.60 -0.95
CA SER A 52 10.17 -4.15 -1.03
C SER A 52 8.98 -3.44 -0.39
N ALA A 53 9.18 -2.21 0.05
CA ALA A 53 8.13 -1.36 0.58
C ALA A 53 7.96 -0.16 -0.34
N PRO A 54 6.76 0.41 -0.43
CA PRO A 54 5.54 -0.02 0.26
C PRO A 54 4.89 -1.23 -0.42
N GLN A 55 4.05 -1.95 0.34
CA GLN A 55 3.14 -2.94 -0.24
C GLN A 55 1.73 -2.57 0.19
N ILE A 56 0.84 -2.42 -0.77
CA ILE A 56 -0.48 -1.81 -0.58
C ILE A 56 -1.56 -2.84 -0.83
N PHE A 57 -2.54 -2.86 0.07
CA PHE A 57 -3.69 -3.76 -0.03
C PHE A 57 -4.98 -2.95 0.10
N ILE A 58 -5.96 -3.24 -0.75
CA ILE A 58 -7.29 -2.64 -0.67
C ILE A 58 -8.29 -3.79 -0.55
N ASP A 59 -9.02 -3.81 0.56
CA ASP A 59 -9.97 -4.87 0.90
C ASP A 59 -9.35 -6.27 0.79
N GLY A 60 -8.10 -6.39 1.22
CA GLY A 60 -7.37 -7.65 1.18
C GLY A 60 -6.73 -7.99 -0.15
N ASN A 61 -6.98 -7.23 -1.19
CA ASN A 61 -6.42 -7.45 -2.51
C ASN A 61 -5.07 -6.75 -2.65
N HIS A 62 -4.05 -7.49 -3.06
CA HIS A 62 -2.71 -6.95 -3.23
C HIS A 62 -2.65 -6.04 -4.46
N ILE A 63 -2.38 -4.76 -4.23
CA ILE A 63 -2.21 -3.79 -5.31
C ILE A 63 -0.77 -3.80 -5.81
N GLY A 64 0.18 -3.86 -4.90
CA GLY A 64 1.60 -3.82 -5.20
C GLY A 64 2.28 -2.67 -4.48
N GLY A 65 3.31 -2.13 -5.10
CA GLY A 65 4.06 -1.01 -4.56
C GLY A 65 3.56 0.33 -5.07
N CYS A 66 4.42 1.34 -4.91
CA CYS A 66 4.09 2.71 -5.29
C CYS A 66 3.80 2.84 -6.79
N ASN A 67 4.60 2.20 -7.63
CA ASN A 67 4.42 2.31 -9.08
C ASN A 67 3.07 1.73 -9.52
N GLU A 68 2.71 0.56 -8.98
CA GLU A 68 1.42 -0.07 -9.28
C GLU A 68 0.26 0.77 -8.78
N LEU A 69 0.40 1.38 -7.60
CA LEU A 69 -0.63 2.26 -7.06
C LEU A 69 -0.87 3.47 -7.97
N PHE A 70 0.21 4.13 -8.41
CA PHE A 70 0.07 5.29 -9.27
C PHE A 70 -0.43 4.93 -10.67
N ALA A 71 -0.14 3.72 -11.14
CA ALA A 71 -0.68 3.25 -12.42
C ALA A 71 -2.19 3.14 -12.39
N ILE A 72 -2.76 2.53 -11.33
CA ILE A 72 -4.22 2.42 -11.22
C ILE A 72 -4.87 3.76 -10.88
N GLU A 73 -4.13 4.66 -10.26
CA GLU A 73 -4.61 6.02 -10.01
C GLU A 73 -4.78 6.78 -11.33
N GLU A 74 -3.80 6.70 -12.21
CA GLU A 74 -3.83 7.39 -13.50
C GLU A 74 -4.97 6.92 -14.41
N ASN A 75 -5.29 5.63 -14.40
CA ASN A 75 -6.34 5.10 -15.28
C ASN A 75 -7.74 5.13 -14.67
N GLY A 76 -7.88 5.72 -13.47
CA GLY A 76 -9.18 5.85 -12.81
C GLY A 76 -9.64 4.62 -12.05
N GLU A 77 -8.88 3.53 -12.10
CA GLU A 77 -9.25 2.28 -11.42
C GLU A 77 -9.20 2.42 -9.91
N LEU A 78 -8.28 3.24 -9.39
CA LEU A 78 -8.17 3.45 -7.96
C LEU A 78 -9.47 4.02 -7.38
N ASP A 79 -10.07 4.99 -8.05
CA ASP A 79 -11.34 5.56 -7.59
C ASP A 79 -12.44 4.51 -7.53
N ARG A 80 -12.48 3.61 -8.50
CA ARG A 80 -13.46 2.52 -8.49
C ARG A 80 -13.24 1.59 -7.30
N LEU A 81 -11.99 1.25 -7.00
CA LEU A 81 -11.67 0.40 -5.87
C LEU A 81 -11.98 1.08 -4.54
N LEU A 82 -11.68 2.37 -4.41
CA LEU A 82 -11.88 3.10 -3.17
C LEU A 82 -13.33 3.47 -2.91
N PHE A 83 -14.09 3.81 -3.94
CA PHE A 83 -15.43 4.37 -3.79
C PHE A 83 -16.52 3.48 -4.38
N ASN A 84 -16.15 2.30 -4.81
CA ASN A 84 -17.09 1.28 -5.28
C ASN A 84 -17.96 1.76 -6.44
N GLU A 85 -17.35 2.49 -7.36
CA GLU A 85 -18.03 3.02 -8.55
C GLU A 85 -17.91 2.09 -9.75
#